data_e51320d391e717eca02df49e039e2c9a
#
_entry.id   e51320d391e717eca02df49e039e2c9a
#
_cell.length_a   1.000
_cell.length_b   1.000
_cell.length_c   1.000
_cell.angle_alpha   90.00
_cell.angle_beta   90.00
_cell.angle_gamma   90.00
#
_symmetry.space_group_name_H-M   'P 1'
#
loop_
_entity.id
_entity.type
_entity.pdbx_description
1 polymer ?
#
loop_
_entity_poly.entity_id
_entity_poly.type
_entity_poly.pdbx_seq_one_letter_code
_entity_poly.pdbx_strand_id
1 'polypeptide(L)'
;IERRDALGHIHRPQNAGSERIRYSGSPLKYSFSEAAQEKSISLVTLGEKQADGMAALKVEELPLTPLHELRCLCGSYEELTARSFYAPLSLEDYYRITLTDESDVPGALQRLRTIYHNLMELAYDNRRTRTRMALGQQSRVESRTPEELFADFFRGQNGREMNPLEQKMLAQALAEREVDA
;
A
#
# COMPACT_ATOMS: atom_id res chain seq x y z
N ILE A 1 -36.47 -9.52 1.89
CA ILE A 1 -35.78 -8.38 2.52
C ILE A 1 -34.63 -8.02 1.62
N GLU A 2 -34.80 -6.93 0.87
CA GLU A 2 -33.75 -6.42 -0.01
C GLU A 2 -32.62 -5.87 0.84
N ARG A 3 -31.49 -6.56 0.80
CA ARG A 3 -30.28 -6.12 1.47
C ARG A 3 -29.37 -5.43 0.48
N ARG A 4 -28.99 -4.22 0.81
CA ARG A 4 -27.81 -3.59 0.28
C ARG A 4 -26.76 -3.62 1.36
N ASP A 5 -25.56 -4.11 1.02
CA ASP A 5 -24.45 -4.18 1.95
C ASP A 5 -23.46 -3.07 1.61
N ALA A 6 -23.35 -2.09 2.52
CA ALA A 6 -22.25 -1.13 2.50
C ALA A 6 -21.07 -1.72 3.30
N LEU A 7 -19.96 -1.91 2.62
CA LEU A 7 -18.79 -2.55 3.17
C LEU A 7 -17.72 -1.51 3.51
N GLY A 8 -16.99 -1.75 4.60
CA GLY A 8 -15.78 -1.01 5.00
C GLY A 8 -14.52 -1.82 4.75
N HIS A 9 -13.38 -1.37 5.29
CA HIS A 9 -12.06 -2.00 5.26
C HIS A 9 -11.25 -1.77 3.97
N ILE A 10 -11.83 -1.87 2.78
CA ILE A 10 -11.09 -1.59 1.53
C ILE A 10 -11.13 -0.08 1.26
N HIS A 11 -9.93 0.51 1.10
CA HIS A 11 -9.77 1.95 0.92
C HIS A 11 -10.11 2.45 -0.49
N ARG A 12 -10.17 1.56 -1.47
CA ARG A 12 -10.57 1.89 -2.84
C ARG A 12 -12.07 1.69 -3.03
N PRO A 13 -12.83 2.67 -3.57
CA PRO A 13 -14.23 2.49 -3.93
C PRO A 13 -14.36 1.37 -4.97
N GLN A 14 -15.18 0.36 -4.70
CA GLN A 14 -15.42 -0.73 -5.65
C GLN A 14 -16.65 -1.55 -5.31
N ASN A 15 -17.24 -2.18 -6.32
CA ASN A 15 -18.31 -3.16 -6.12
C ASN A 15 -17.75 -4.54 -5.77
N ALA A 16 -18.48 -5.30 -4.96
CA ALA A 16 -18.14 -6.67 -4.57
C ALA A 16 -19.16 -7.65 -5.13
N GLY A 17 -18.88 -8.20 -6.31
CA GLY A 17 -19.74 -9.18 -6.99
C GLY A 17 -21.00 -8.61 -7.63
N SER A 18 -21.60 -7.57 -7.08
CA SER A 18 -22.77 -6.89 -7.66
C SER A 18 -22.77 -5.39 -7.35
N GLU A 19 -23.57 -4.60 -8.09
CA GLU A 19 -23.75 -3.17 -7.82
C GLU A 19 -24.45 -2.89 -6.48
N ARG A 20 -25.08 -3.90 -5.89
CA ARG A 20 -25.78 -3.80 -4.62
C ARG A 20 -24.88 -3.98 -3.41
N ILE A 21 -23.65 -4.48 -3.62
CA ILE A 21 -22.64 -4.68 -2.58
C ILE A 21 -21.44 -3.82 -2.94
N ARG A 22 -21.15 -2.82 -2.11
CA ARG A 22 -20.12 -1.83 -2.46
C ARG A 22 -19.25 -1.46 -1.27
N TYR A 23 -17.95 -1.35 -1.51
CA TYR A 23 -17.00 -0.64 -0.68
C TYR A 23 -17.03 0.84 -1.08
N SER A 24 -17.36 1.72 -0.15
CA SER A 24 -17.34 3.18 -0.38
C SER A 24 -15.93 3.75 -0.48
N GLY A 25 -14.94 3.00 0.01
CA GLY A 25 -13.57 3.47 0.13
C GLY A 25 -13.34 4.31 1.38
N SER A 26 -12.13 4.86 1.49
CA SER A 26 -11.76 5.79 2.55
C SER A 26 -11.87 7.24 2.06
N PRO A 27 -12.24 8.21 2.92
CA PRO A 27 -12.37 9.62 2.53
C PRO A 27 -11.02 10.28 2.22
N LEU A 28 -9.93 9.75 2.77
CA LEU A 28 -8.57 10.25 2.59
C LEU A 28 -7.65 9.14 2.08
N LYS A 29 -6.51 9.53 1.52
CA LYS A 29 -5.40 8.64 1.18
C LYS A 29 -4.56 8.42 2.43
N TYR A 30 -4.41 7.17 2.87
CA TYR A 30 -3.64 6.81 4.06
C TYR A 30 -2.23 6.28 3.74
N SER A 31 -1.94 6.06 2.48
CA SER A 31 -0.66 5.51 2.04
C SER A 31 -0.31 5.99 0.64
N PHE A 32 0.98 6.04 0.32
CA PHE A 32 1.45 6.38 -1.03
C PHE A 32 1.04 5.36 -2.11
N SER A 33 0.65 4.15 -1.73
CA SER A 33 0.03 3.20 -2.68
C SER A 33 -1.33 3.67 -3.18
N GLU A 34 -1.95 4.61 -2.47
CA GLU A 34 -3.23 5.22 -2.82
C GLU A 34 -3.09 6.56 -3.55
N ALA A 35 -1.86 7.03 -3.81
CA ALA A 35 -1.59 8.35 -4.38
C ALA A 35 -2.36 8.61 -5.69
N ALA A 36 -2.49 7.58 -6.54
CA ALA A 36 -3.22 7.64 -7.80
C ALA A 36 -4.75 7.41 -7.68
N GLN A 37 -5.27 7.16 -6.47
CA GLN A 37 -6.71 6.95 -6.27
C GLN A 37 -7.43 8.28 -6.12
N GLU A 38 -8.58 8.40 -6.79
CA GLU A 38 -9.55 9.45 -6.51
C GLU A 38 -10.42 9.01 -5.33
N LYS A 39 -10.60 9.89 -4.37
CA LYS A 39 -11.45 9.64 -3.19
C LYS A 39 -12.81 10.25 -3.39
N SER A 40 -13.85 9.56 -2.92
CA SER A 40 -15.23 9.99 -3.13
C SER A 40 -16.13 9.53 -1.98
N ILE A 41 -17.29 10.17 -1.91
CA ILE A 41 -18.42 9.72 -1.11
C ILE A 41 -19.42 9.06 -2.06
N SER A 42 -19.91 7.87 -1.70
CA SER A 42 -20.97 7.21 -2.44
C SER A 42 -22.34 7.69 -1.92
N LEU A 43 -23.04 8.51 -2.71
CA LEU A 43 -24.43 8.89 -2.46
C LEU A 43 -25.34 7.82 -3.04
N VAL A 44 -26.18 7.26 -2.20
CA VAL A 44 -27.11 6.19 -2.57
C VAL A 44 -28.53 6.66 -2.49
N THR A 45 -29.22 6.59 -3.61
CA THR A 45 -30.67 6.88 -3.70
C THR A 45 -31.43 5.59 -3.97
N LEU A 46 -32.38 5.29 -3.11
CA LEU A 46 -33.33 4.19 -3.29
C LEU A 46 -34.63 4.77 -3.85
N GLY A 47 -35.03 4.31 -5.03
CA GLY A 47 -36.30 4.66 -5.65
C GLY A 47 -37.44 3.71 -5.28
N GLU A 48 -38.53 3.79 -6.02
CA GLU A 48 -39.68 2.91 -5.84
C GLU A 48 -39.36 1.46 -6.19
N LYS A 49 -40.16 0.54 -5.63
CA LYS A 49 -40.05 -0.88 -5.96
C LYS A 49 -40.47 -1.12 -7.41
N GLN A 50 -39.62 -1.86 -8.13
CA GLN A 50 -39.91 -2.29 -9.50
C GLN A 50 -40.78 -3.57 -9.51
N ALA A 51 -41.17 -4.01 -10.70
CA ALA A 51 -42.03 -5.19 -10.88
C ALA A 51 -41.38 -6.50 -10.37
N ASP A 52 -40.05 -6.55 -10.27
CA ASP A 52 -39.26 -7.64 -9.68
C ASP A 52 -39.24 -7.63 -8.14
N GLY A 53 -39.92 -6.63 -7.53
CA GLY A 53 -39.96 -6.43 -6.09
C GLY A 53 -38.73 -5.68 -5.54
N MET A 54 -37.74 -5.32 -6.38
CA MET A 54 -36.55 -4.63 -5.98
C MET A 54 -36.67 -3.12 -6.13
N ALA A 55 -36.12 -2.36 -5.19
CA ALA A 55 -36.05 -0.90 -5.31
C ALA A 55 -35.06 -0.49 -6.40
N ALA A 56 -35.44 0.51 -7.19
CA ALA A 56 -34.48 1.14 -8.10
C ALA A 56 -33.32 1.72 -7.29
N LEU A 57 -32.11 1.51 -7.79
CA LEU A 57 -30.89 1.90 -7.11
C LEU A 57 -30.11 2.89 -7.97
N LYS A 58 -29.79 4.05 -7.42
CA LYS A 58 -28.86 5.00 -8.02
C LYS A 58 -27.69 5.23 -7.09
N VAL A 59 -26.48 5.09 -7.60
CA VAL A 59 -25.23 5.40 -6.88
C VAL A 59 -24.55 6.54 -7.61
N GLU A 60 -24.27 7.61 -6.91
CA GLU A 60 -23.51 8.76 -7.41
C GLU A 60 -22.23 8.88 -6.59
N GLU A 61 -21.11 9.07 -7.25
CA GLU A 61 -19.82 9.30 -6.59
C GLU A 61 -19.55 10.80 -6.57
N LEU A 62 -19.49 11.35 -5.36
CA LEU A 62 -19.14 12.75 -5.14
C LEU A 62 -17.64 12.81 -4.82
N PRO A 63 -16.81 13.43 -5.70
CA PRO A 63 -15.37 13.46 -5.51
C PRO A 63 -15.01 14.28 -4.27
N LEU A 64 -13.98 13.84 -3.56
CA LEU A 64 -13.37 14.54 -2.44
C LEU A 64 -12.02 15.08 -2.86
N THR A 65 -11.82 16.38 -2.71
CA THR A 65 -10.53 17.03 -2.94
C THR A 65 -9.83 17.16 -1.58
N PRO A 66 -8.67 16.52 -1.37
CA PRO A 66 -7.92 16.67 -0.13
C PRO A 66 -7.29 18.06 -0.03
N LEU A 67 -7.04 18.53 1.19
CA LEU A 67 -6.33 19.78 1.43
C LEU A 67 -4.87 19.68 0.92
N HIS A 68 -4.24 18.54 1.14
CA HIS A 68 -2.89 18.20 0.69
C HIS A 68 -2.93 16.84 0.01
N GLU A 69 -2.35 16.76 -1.18
CA GLU A 69 -2.26 15.51 -1.92
C GLU A 69 -1.09 14.63 -1.47
N LEU A 70 -1.20 13.32 -1.71
CA LEU A 70 -0.06 12.41 -1.66
C LEU A 70 0.53 12.27 -3.06
N ARG A 71 1.79 12.68 -3.23
CA ARG A 71 2.48 12.65 -4.53
C ARG A 71 3.71 11.76 -4.49
N CYS A 72 3.84 10.92 -5.51
CA CYS A 72 5.03 10.12 -5.74
C CYS A 72 5.83 10.75 -6.89
N LEU A 73 7.07 11.13 -6.62
CA LEU A 73 8.01 11.64 -7.63
C LEU A 73 9.14 10.63 -7.82
N CYS A 74 9.57 10.48 -9.07
CA CYS A 74 10.69 9.61 -9.44
C CYS A 74 11.55 10.33 -10.47
N GLY A 75 12.85 10.39 -10.22
CA GLY A 75 13.81 11.04 -11.12
C GLY A 75 15.17 11.19 -10.47
N SER A 76 16.12 11.80 -11.20
CA SER A 76 17.42 12.13 -10.64
C SER A 76 17.32 13.30 -9.65
N TYR A 77 18.29 13.38 -8.75
CA TYR A 77 18.37 14.49 -7.79
C TYR A 77 18.41 15.86 -8.51
N GLU A 78 19.21 15.97 -9.59
CA GLU A 78 19.32 17.18 -10.39
C GLU A 78 17.98 17.60 -11.00
N GLU A 79 17.26 16.62 -11.61
CA GLU A 79 15.95 16.85 -12.20
C GLU A 79 14.93 17.33 -11.17
N LEU A 80 14.82 16.62 -10.04
CA LEU A 80 13.82 16.92 -9.01
C LEU A 80 14.12 18.22 -8.25
N THR A 81 15.35 18.69 -8.24
CA THR A 81 15.74 19.99 -7.66
C THR A 81 15.75 21.14 -8.66
N ALA A 82 15.55 20.86 -9.95
CA ALA A 82 15.44 21.90 -10.96
C ALA A 82 14.18 22.76 -10.72
N ARG A 83 14.33 24.09 -10.71
CA ARG A 83 13.21 25.01 -10.46
C ARG A 83 12.08 24.86 -11.47
N SER A 84 12.40 24.56 -12.71
CA SER A 84 11.42 24.29 -13.77
C SER A 84 10.54 23.07 -13.47
N PHE A 85 11.08 22.09 -12.75
CA PHE A 85 10.34 20.88 -12.36
C PHE A 85 9.41 21.15 -11.18
N TYR A 86 9.92 21.71 -10.08
CA TYR A 86 9.11 21.84 -8.87
C TYR A 86 8.23 23.09 -8.80
N ALA A 87 8.54 24.15 -9.56
CA ALA A 87 7.77 25.39 -9.50
C ALA A 87 6.25 25.25 -9.77
N PRO A 88 5.79 24.35 -10.66
CA PRO A 88 4.35 24.13 -10.87
C PRO A 88 3.69 23.23 -9.82
N LEU A 89 4.44 22.65 -8.89
CA LEU A 89 3.92 21.73 -7.88
C LEU A 89 3.43 22.47 -6.63
N SER A 90 2.44 21.93 -5.95
CA SER A 90 2.06 22.40 -4.61
C SER A 90 3.08 21.90 -3.59
N LEU A 91 3.91 22.77 -3.05
CA LEU A 91 4.93 22.38 -2.07
C LEU A 91 4.37 22.03 -0.69
N GLU A 92 3.08 22.28 -0.48
CA GLU A 92 2.34 21.89 0.74
C GLU A 92 1.84 20.41 0.71
N ASP A 93 1.89 19.77 -0.48
CA ASP A 93 1.52 18.37 -0.61
C ASP A 93 2.53 17.44 0.09
N TYR A 94 2.11 16.20 0.41
CA TYR A 94 2.98 15.19 0.98
C TYR A 94 3.70 14.41 -0.12
N TYR A 95 5.01 14.26 0.01
CA TYR A 95 5.84 13.68 -1.02
C TYR A 95 6.51 12.39 -0.60
N ARG A 96 6.47 11.41 -1.51
CA ARG A 96 7.41 10.29 -1.59
C ARG A 96 8.31 10.54 -2.79
N ILE A 97 9.62 10.55 -2.58
CA ILE A 97 10.60 10.73 -3.65
C ILE A 97 11.42 9.46 -3.81
N THR A 98 11.55 9.00 -5.06
CA THR A 98 12.43 7.90 -5.44
C THR A 98 13.51 8.44 -6.35
N LEU A 99 14.76 8.47 -5.85
CA LEU A 99 15.91 8.91 -6.65
C LEU A 99 16.42 7.77 -7.54
N THR A 100 16.71 8.12 -8.79
CA THR A 100 17.27 7.19 -9.80
C THR A 100 18.78 7.31 -9.93
N ASP A 101 19.42 8.15 -9.12
CA ASP A 101 20.88 8.34 -9.11
C ASP A 101 21.59 7.02 -8.78
N GLU A 102 22.61 6.66 -9.58
CA GLU A 102 23.37 5.42 -9.36
C GLU A 102 24.20 5.45 -8.10
N SER A 103 24.57 6.62 -7.62
CA SER A 103 25.33 6.85 -6.38
C SER A 103 24.45 7.57 -5.36
N ASP A 104 24.69 7.29 -4.08
CA ASP A 104 24.00 8.00 -2.99
C ASP A 104 24.36 9.49 -3.02
N VAL A 105 23.36 10.36 -3.04
CA VAL A 105 23.54 11.80 -2.99
C VAL A 105 23.76 12.25 -1.54
N PRO A 106 24.91 12.78 -1.16
CA PRO A 106 25.17 13.21 0.21
C PRO A 106 24.17 14.27 0.69
N GLY A 107 23.51 14.00 1.82
CA GLY A 107 22.54 14.93 2.41
C GLY A 107 21.27 15.15 1.57
N ALA A 108 20.93 14.23 0.65
CA ALA A 108 19.76 14.35 -0.23
C ALA A 108 18.47 14.67 0.53
N LEU A 109 18.21 13.95 1.62
CA LEU A 109 16.98 14.14 2.41
C LEU A 109 16.84 15.58 2.93
N GLN A 110 17.90 16.13 3.53
CA GLN A 110 17.89 17.49 4.07
C GLN A 110 17.73 18.54 2.96
N ARG A 111 18.43 18.35 1.84
CA ARG A 111 18.36 19.27 0.69
C ARG A 111 17.00 19.21 0.00
N LEU A 112 16.44 18.02 -0.20
CA LEU A 112 15.10 17.88 -0.79
C LEU A 112 14.03 18.50 0.12
N ARG A 113 14.17 18.40 1.43
CA ARG A 113 13.25 19.03 2.38
C ARG A 113 13.27 20.55 2.37
N THR A 114 14.28 21.19 1.82
CA THR A 114 14.26 22.64 1.61
C THR A 114 13.33 23.07 0.46
N ILE A 115 12.98 22.14 -0.42
CA ILE A 115 12.04 22.33 -1.53
C ILE A 115 10.69 21.70 -1.18
N TYR A 116 10.68 20.42 -0.86
CA TYR A 116 9.51 19.61 -0.54
C TYR A 116 9.38 19.50 0.98
N HIS A 117 8.79 20.50 1.61
CA HIS A 117 8.75 20.63 3.08
C HIS A 117 8.12 19.39 3.75
N ASN A 118 7.09 18.81 3.11
CA ASN A 118 6.38 17.63 3.58
C ASN A 118 6.90 16.33 2.91
N LEU A 119 8.22 16.22 2.68
CA LEU A 119 8.84 14.98 2.22
C LEU A 119 8.81 13.94 3.33
N MET A 120 7.97 12.93 3.17
CA MET A 120 7.75 11.84 4.13
C MET A 120 8.68 10.66 3.89
N GLU A 121 8.95 10.32 2.63
CA GLU A 121 9.70 9.12 2.28
C GLU A 121 10.69 9.41 1.15
N LEU A 122 11.94 8.98 1.33
CA LEU A 122 13.00 9.02 0.32
C LEU A 122 13.50 7.60 0.08
N ALA A 123 13.46 7.17 -1.16
CA ALA A 123 13.95 5.87 -1.61
C ALA A 123 14.92 6.05 -2.78
N TYR A 124 15.67 4.99 -3.10
CA TYR A 124 16.52 4.91 -4.28
C TYR A 124 16.09 3.73 -5.14
N ASP A 125 15.97 3.96 -6.45
CA ASP A 125 15.77 2.92 -7.47
C ASP A 125 16.94 2.94 -8.45
N ASN A 126 18.04 2.29 -8.08
CA ASN A 126 19.25 2.18 -8.89
C ASN A 126 19.67 0.71 -9.04
N ARG A 127 20.70 0.44 -9.85
CA ARG A 127 21.18 -0.92 -10.09
C ARG A 127 21.51 -1.67 -8.80
N ARG A 128 22.11 -0.98 -7.82
CA ARG A 128 22.48 -1.56 -6.52
C ARG A 128 21.25 -2.00 -5.72
N THR A 129 20.23 -1.16 -5.64
CA THR A 129 19.00 -1.48 -4.90
C THR A 129 18.21 -2.58 -5.59
N ARG A 130 18.16 -2.59 -6.94
CA ARG A 130 17.52 -3.66 -7.73
C ARG A 130 18.25 -5.00 -7.55
N THR A 131 19.58 -5.01 -7.62
CA THR A 131 20.39 -6.23 -7.39
C THR A 131 20.19 -6.76 -5.98
N ARG A 132 20.16 -5.87 -4.96
CA ARG A 132 19.92 -6.27 -3.57
C ARG A 132 18.54 -6.86 -3.37
N MET A 133 17.50 -6.30 -4.01
CA MET A 133 16.14 -6.86 -3.99
C MET A 133 16.09 -8.22 -4.69
N ALA A 134 16.70 -8.36 -5.86
CA ALA A 134 16.78 -9.63 -6.58
C ALA A 134 17.50 -10.72 -5.78
N LEU A 135 18.65 -10.39 -5.20
CA LEU A 135 19.40 -11.32 -4.32
C LEU A 135 18.60 -11.66 -3.05
N GLY A 136 17.91 -10.68 -2.45
CA GLY A 136 17.07 -10.89 -1.27
C GLY A 136 15.83 -11.74 -1.56
N GLN A 137 15.30 -11.70 -2.78
CA GLN A 137 14.20 -12.58 -3.20
C GLN A 137 14.70 -13.98 -3.58
N GLN A 138 15.79 -14.11 -4.31
CA GLN A 138 16.38 -15.41 -4.68
C GLN A 138 16.89 -16.20 -3.47
N SER A 139 17.50 -15.56 -2.48
CA SER A 139 17.97 -16.24 -1.26
C SER A 139 16.83 -16.62 -0.31
N ARG A 140 15.61 -16.12 -0.52
CA ARG A 140 14.45 -16.39 0.36
C ARG A 140 13.56 -17.54 -0.10
N VAL A 141 13.57 -17.95 -1.36
CA VAL A 141 12.52 -18.83 -1.89
C VAL A 141 13.00 -20.20 -2.35
N GLU A 142 14.26 -20.38 -2.75
CA GLU A 142 14.64 -21.60 -3.50
C GLU A 142 15.19 -22.78 -2.70
N SER A 143 15.39 -22.69 -1.35
CA SER A 143 15.98 -23.81 -0.61
C SER A 143 15.68 -23.90 0.88
N ARG A 144 14.65 -23.21 1.40
CA ARG A 144 14.35 -23.26 2.84
C ARG A 144 13.02 -23.93 3.11
N THR A 145 13.03 -24.85 4.08
CA THR A 145 11.77 -25.46 4.55
C THR A 145 10.93 -24.44 5.33
N PRO A 146 9.61 -24.67 5.44
CA PRO A 146 8.74 -23.84 6.29
C PRO A 146 9.24 -23.68 7.72
N GLU A 147 9.86 -24.74 8.26
CA GLU A 147 10.48 -24.76 9.59
C GLU A 147 11.64 -23.76 9.68
N GLU A 148 12.54 -23.74 8.68
CA GLU A 148 13.69 -22.83 8.63
C GLU A 148 13.26 -21.37 8.51
N LEU A 149 12.23 -21.10 7.69
CA LEU A 149 11.66 -19.75 7.53
C LEU A 149 11.06 -19.25 8.84
N PHE A 150 10.33 -20.11 9.55
CA PHE A 150 9.75 -19.76 10.83
C PHE A 150 10.82 -19.60 11.92
N ALA A 151 11.85 -20.43 11.92
CA ALA A 151 12.97 -20.29 12.87
C ALA A 151 13.68 -18.95 12.73
N ASP A 152 13.93 -18.50 11.49
CA ASP A 152 14.52 -17.19 11.22
C ASP A 152 13.61 -16.02 11.64
N PHE A 153 12.30 -16.14 11.36
CA PHE A 153 11.30 -15.17 11.81
C PHE A 153 11.27 -15.09 13.35
N PHE A 154 11.22 -16.25 14.03
CA PHE A 154 11.19 -16.31 15.49
C PHE A 154 12.45 -15.69 16.11
N ARG A 155 13.64 -15.97 15.55
CA ARG A 155 14.91 -15.37 15.97
C ARG A 155 14.89 -13.85 15.80
N GLY A 156 14.39 -13.37 14.66
CA GLY A 156 14.27 -11.94 14.38
C GLY A 156 13.35 -11.19 15.35
N GLN A 157 12.24 -11.83 15.77
CA GLN A 157 11.27 -11.24 16.68
C GLN A 157 11.68 -11.32 18.15
N ASN A 158 12.30 -12.43 18.57
CA ASN A 158 12.56 -12.72 19.99
C ASN A 158 14.03 -12.52 20.39
N GLY A 159 14.95 -12.28 19.44
CA GLY A 159 16.37 -12.11 19.69
C GLY A 159 17.08 -13.39 20.22
N ARG A 160 16.43 -14.57 20.12
CA ARG A 160 16.94 -15.86 20.56
C ARG A 160 16.46 -17.00 19.66
N GLU A 161 17.14 -18.13 19.72
CA GLU A 161 16.70 -19.36 19.08
C GLU A 161 15.49 -19.98 19.79
N MET A 162 14.71 -20.77 19.07
CA MET A 162 13.62 -21.57 19.64
C MET A 162 14.17 -22.66 20.58
N ASN A 163 13.54 -22.82 21.72
CA ASN A 163 13.80 -23.93 22.61
C ASN A 163 13.19 -25.25 22.07
N PRO A 164 13.57 -26.42 22.64
CA PRO A 164 13.10 -27.72 22.14
C PRO A 164 11.57 -27.90 22.16
N LEU A 165 10.88 -27.26 23.12
CA LEU A 165 9.41 -27.31 23.21
C LEU A 165 8.77 -26.49 22.07
N GLU A 166 9.29 -25.30 21.82
CA GLU A 166 8.81 -24.41 20.75
C GLU A 166 9.03 -25.04 19.35
N GLN A 167 10.19 -25.71 19.15
CA GLN A 167 10.45 -26.48 17.91
C GLN A 167 9.47 -27.62 17.72
N LYS A 168 9.14 -28.36 18.79
CA LYS A 168 8.18 -29.44 18.74
C LYS A 168 6.77 -28.95 18.43
N MET A 169 6.37 -27.81 19.01
CA MET A 169 5.07 -27.19 18.71
C MET A 169 4.98 -26.74 17.25
N LEU A 170 6.05 -26.16 16.72
CA LEU A 170 6.10 -25.78 15.31
C LEU A 170 5.96 -26.99 14.39
N ALA A 171 6.73 -28.05 14.62
CA ALA A 171 6.66 -29.28 13.82
C ALA A 171 5.26 -29.90 13.84
N GLN A 172 4.59 -29.89 15.01
CA GLN A 172 3.22 -30.38 15.13
C GLN A 172 2.23 -29.50 14.32
N ALA A 173 2.32 -28.18 14.41
CA ALA A 173 1.44 -27.27 13.69
C ALA A 173 1.61 -27.36 12.15
N LEU A 174 2.84 -27.60 11.67
CA LEU A 174 3.11 -27.80 10.25
C LEU A 174 2.55 -29.15 9.75
N ALA A 175 2.69 -30.21 10.55
CA ALA A 175 2.13 -31.52 10.21
C ALA A 175 0.62 -31.55 10.15
N GLU A 176 -0.09 -30.84 11.04
CA GLU A 176 -1.55 -30.70 11.03
C GLU A 176 -2.05 -30.00 9.75
N ARG A 177 -1.30 -29.03 9.24
CA ARG A 177 -1.65 -28.29 8.01
C ARG A 177 -1.50 -29.12 6.73
N GLU A 178 -0.59 -30.08 6.69
CA GLU A 178 -0.40 -30.96 5.53
C GLU A 178 -1.52 -32.03 5.42
N VAL A 179 -2.26 -32.29 6.51
CA VAL A 179 -3.38 -33.25 6.52
C VAL A 179 -4.67 -32.60 6.00
N ASP A 180 -4.79 -31.27 6.08
CA ASP A 180 -5.99 -30.52 5.66
C ASP A 180 -5.87 -29.93 4.23
N ALA A 181 -4.78 -30.17 3.50
CA ALA A 181 -4.52 -29.67 2.15
C ALA A 181 -4.61 -30.80 1.11
#